data_102c8046831c4c1f3ef8e982992875ef
#
_entry.id   102c8046831c4c1f3ef8e982992875ef
#
_cell.length_a   1.000
_cell.length_b   1.000
_cell.length_c   1.000
_cell.angle_alpha   90.00
_cell.angle_beta   90.00
_cell.angle_gamma   90.00
#
_symmetry.space_group_name_H-M   'P 1'
#
loop_
_entity.id
_entity.type
_entity.pdbx_description
1 polymer ?
#
loop_
_entity_poly.entity_id
_entity_poly.type
_entity_poly.pdbx_seq_one_letter_code
_entity_poly.pdbx_strand_id
1 'polypeptide(L)'
;MGGQAPAAKDAKQGDKQGDSAKTAKGAKGEKGTKQANVLTQAGAPQLTAEQIVASSDANIERIKKELNLTPEQEKNWAGFNSAMHYLGHNGADRLNLRVARAKRDPPDDIIEQMRNEAQFLNDRAVDQRNVADAAEPLFASLDGKQKAVFIQEMVNLSHERGLD
;
A
#
# COMPACT_ATOMS: atom_id res chain seq x y z
N MET A 1 -13.72 27.51 68.29
CA MET A 1 -13.49 26.35 67.93
C MET A 1 -13.18 26.07 66.47
N GLY A 2 -12.52 26.03 65.77
CA GLY A 2 -12.62 25.74 64.40
C GLY A 2 -11.36 25.95 63.61
N GLY A 3 -10.31 25.43 64.04
CA GLY A 3 -9.10 25.53 63.27
C GLY A 3 -8.89 24.35 62.34
N GLN A 4 -9.72 24.21 61.36
CA GLN A 4 -9.51 23.11 60.46
C GLN A 4 -9.00 23.44 59.09
N ALA A 5 -8.91 24.64 58.76
CA ALA A 5 -8.72 25.04 57.40
C ALA A 5 -7.34 24.77 56.77
N PRO A 6 -6.25 24.74 57.50
CA PRO A 6 -4.96 24.76 56.80
C PRO A 6 -4.50 23.45 56.23
N ALA A 7 -4.91 22.35 56.78
CA ALA A 7 -4.30 21.06 56.37
C ALA A 7 -4.81 20.51 55.04
N ALA A 8 -5.99 20.87 54.66
CA ALA A 8 -6.61 20.30 53.46
C ALA A 8 -6.18 20.95 52.15
N LYS A 9 -5.60 22.11 52.21
CA LYS A 9 -5.29 22.87 51.00
C LYS A 9 -3.98 22.45 50.35
N ASP A 10 -3.05 22.06 51.14
CA ASP A 10 -1.72 21.71 50.62
C ASP A 10 -1.69 20.35 49.93
N ALA A 11 -2.49 19.44 50.45
CA ALA A 11 -2.61 18.12 49.83
C ALA A 11 -3.23 18.16 48.44
N LYS A 12 -4.12 19.10 48.19
CA LYS A 12 -4.80 19.20 46.90
C LYS A 12 -3.92 19.73 45.79
N GLN A 13 -2.95 20.51 46.11
CA GLN A 13 -2.09 21.14 45.13
C GLN A 13 -1.04 20.16 44.59
N GLY A 14 -0.55 19.29 45.41
CA GLY A 14 0.39 18.28 45.00
C GLY A 14 -0.24 17.25 44.06
N ASP A 15 -1.44 16.86 44.35
CA ASP A 15 -2.13 15.85 43.55
C ASP A 15 -2.46 16.33 42.14
N LYS A 16 -2.75 17.59 41.98
CA LYS A 16 -3.07 18.14 40.66
C LYS A 16 -1.87 18.16 39.71
N GLN A 17 -0.69 18.38 40.22
CA GLN A 17 0.52 18.33 39.38
C GLN A 17 0.91 16.91 38.98
N GLY A 18 0.70 15.99 39.89
CA GLY A 18 0.94 14.58 39.60
C GLY A 18 0.05 14.03 38.48
N ASP A 19 -1.19 14.39 38.54
CA ASP A 19 -2.19 13.96 37.57
C ASP A 19 -1.93 14.51 36.18
N SER A 20 -1.49 15.75 36.10
CA SER A 20 -1.16 16.37 34.83
C SER A 20 0.01 15.68 34.14
N ALA A 21 1.01 15.27 34.88
CA ALA A 21 2.15 14.55 34.34
C ALA A 21 1.79 13.14 33.89
N LYS A 22 0.92 12.47 34.62
CA LYS A 22 0.40 11.14 34.22
C LYS A 22 -0.43 11.19 32.97
N THR A 23 -1.24 12.21 32.84
CA THR A 23 -2.08 12.40 31.64
C THR A 23 -1.24 12.63 30.39
N ALA A 24 -0.16 13.36 30.50
CA ALA A 24 0.74 13.60 29.38
C ALA A 24 1.44 12.32 28.91
N LYS A 25 1.81 11.44 29.85
CA LYS A 25 2.38 10.13 29.50
C LYS A 25 1.37 9.19 28.85
N GLY A 26 0.14 9.25 29.30
CA GLY A 26 -0.95 8.46 28.71
C GLY A 26 -1.22 8.85 27.26
N ALA A 27 -1.16 10.12 26.95
CA ALA A 27 -1.37 10.61 25.60
C ALA A 27 -0.31 10.09 24.59
N LYS A 28 0.93 9.94 25.02
CA LYS A 28 1.98 9.33 24.19
C LYS A 28 1.75 7.84 23.94
N GLY A 29 1.23 7.13 24.90
CA GLY A 29 0.89 5.73 24.76
C GLY A 29 -0.27 5.52 23.77
N GLU A 30 -1.25 6.38 23.81
CA GLU A 30 -2.40 6.32 22.90
C GLU A 30 -2.00 6.50 21.42
N LYS A 31 -1.06 7.38 21.14
CA LYS A 31 -0.56 7.57 19.78
C LYS A 31 0.12 6.31 19.23
N GLY A 32 0.89 5.63 20.06
CA GLY A 32 1.51 4.37 19.69
C GLY A 32 0.48 3.25 19.48
N THR A 33 -0.53 3.21 20.31
CA THR A 33 -1.61 2.21 20.22
C THR A 33 -2.47 2.39 18.97
N LYS A 34 -2.77 3.64 18.58
CA LYS A 34 -3.52 3.93 17.35
C LYS A 34 -2.80 3.42 16.10
N GLN A 35 -1.48 3.55 16.04
CA GLN A 35 -0.69 3.03 14.93
C GLN A 35 -0.68 1.50 14.89
N ALA A 36 -0.69 0.86 16.03
CA ALA A 36 -0.70 -0.60 16.12
C ALA A 36 -2.02 -1.24 15.69
N ASN A 37 -3.10 -0.48 15.67
CA ASN A 37 -4.44 -0.97 15.30
C ASN A 37 -4.76 -0.83 13.82
N VAL A 38 -3.84 -0.35 13.00
CA VAL A 38 -4.00 -0.25 11.56
C VAL A 38 -3.51 -1.54 10.92
N LEU A 39 -4.33 -2.13 10.06
CA LEU A 39 -3.92 -3.27 9.26
C LEU A 39 -2.79 -2.86 8.32
N THR A 40 -1.65 -3.50 8.49
CA THR A 40 -0.51 -3.34 7.60
C THR A 40 -0.18 -4.69 6.99
N GLN A 41 0.16 -4.68 5.72
CA GLN A 41 0.61 -5.89 5.05
C GLN A 41 2.07 -6.15 5.45
N ALA A 42 2.29 -7.17 6.26
CA ALA A 42 3.63 -7.53 6.72
C ALA A 42 4.51 -7.91 5.52
N GLY A 43 5.73 -7.38 5.49
CA GLY A 43 6.68 -7.67 4.42
C GLY A 43 6.43 -6.94 3.10
N ALA A 44 5.41 -6.09 3.01
CA ALA A 44 5.19 -5.26 1.84
C ALA A 44 6.32 -4.23 1.68
N PRO A 45 6.81 -4.01 0.44
CA PRO A 45 7.80 -2.96 0.20
C PRO A 45 7.28 -1.59 0.62
N GLN A 46 8.11 -0.82 1.31
CA GLN A 46 7.77 0.53 1.78
C GLN A 46 7.99 1.57 0.66
N LEU A 47 7.33 1.37 -0.49
CA LEU A 47 7.39 2.29 -1.62
C LEU A 47 6.32 3.37 -1.49
N THR A 48 6.66 4.60 -1.89
CA THR A 48 5.67 5.67 -2.06
C THR A 48 4.87 5.45 -3.33
N ALA A 49 3.72 6.12 -3.43
CA ALA A 49 2.90 6.06 -4.65
C ALA A 49 3.68 6.51 -5.89
N GLU A 50 4.48 7.57 -5.78
CA GLU A 50 5.33 8.07 -6.85
C GLU A 50 6.40 7.04 -7.26
N GLN A 51 6.98 6.35 -6.29
CA GLN A 51 7.96 5.29 -6.56
C GLN A 51 7.31 4.09 -7.24
N ILE A 52 6.08 3.74 -6.89
CA ILE A 52 5.33 2.65 -7.54
C ILE A 52 5.08 2.99 -9.00
N VAL A 53 4.65 4.20 -9.31
CA VAL A 53 4.43 4.67 -10.68
C VAL A 53 5.74 4.64 -11.48
N ALA A 54 6.79 5.24 -10.94
CA ALA A 54 8.09 5.30 -11.60
C ALA A 54 8.68 3.90 -11.84
N SER A 55 8.58 3.01 -10.86
CA SER A 55 9.04 1.61 -10.97
C SER A 55 8.23 0.84 -12.02
N SER A 56 6.91 1.02 -12.03
CA SER A 56 6.03 0.39 -13.02
C SER A 56 6.37 0.84 -14.43
N ASP A 57 6.50 2.13 -14.66
CA ASP A 57 6.82 2.68 -15.99
C ASP A 57 8.21 2.23 -16.45
N ALA A 58 9.19 2.22 -15.55
CA ALA A 58 10.55 1.75 -15.84
C ALA A 58 10.56 0.25 -16.19
N ASN A 59 9.77 -0.57 -15.50
CA ASN A 59 9.65 -2.00 -15.77
C ASN A 59 9.04 -2.25 -17.17
N ILE A 60 8.01 -1.50 -17.53
CA ILE A 60 7.35 -1.60 -18.84
C ILE A 60 8.35 -1.28 -19.95
N GLU A 61 9.10 -0.19 -19.82
CA GLU A 61 10.12 0.22 -20.79
C GLU A 61 11.22 -0.83 -20.91
N ARG A 62 11.69 -1.36 -19.80
CA ARG A 62 12.72 -2.40 -19.77
C ARG A 62 12.26 -3.66 -20.49
N ILE A 63 11.06 -4.14 -20.17
CA ILE A 63 10.49 -5.36 -20.76
C ILE A 63 10.35 -5.21 -22.26
N LYS A 64 9.85 -4.08 -22.73
CA LYS A 64 9.73 -3.78 -24.16
C LYS A 64 11.09 -3.87 -24.85
N LYS A 65 12.09 -3.26 -24.26
CA LYS A 65 13.45 -3.23 -24.78
C LYS A 65 14.07 -4.63 -24.86
N GLU A 66 13.88 -5.43 -23.81
CA GLU A 66 14.43 -6.79 -23.73
C GLU A 66 13.76 -7.75 -24.72
N LEU A 67 12.45 -7.56 -24.96
CA LEU A 67 11.73 -8.39 -25.92
C LEU A 67 12.14 -8.13 -27.37
N ASN A 68 12.60 -6.92 -27.68
CA ASN A 68 13.01 -6.54 -29.03
C ASN A 68 11.95 -6.94 -30.07
N LEU A 69 10.76 -6.40 -29.93
CA LEU A 69 9.58 -6.78 -30.71
C LEU A 69 9.72 -6.41 -32.19
N THR A 70 9.21 -7.28 -33.06
CA THR A 70 9.02 -6.97 -34.48
C THR A 70 7.84 -5.99 -34.64
N PRO A 71 7.74 -5.27 -35.81
CA PRO A 71 6.59 -4.39 -36.05
C PRO A 71 5.23 -5.08 -35.93
N GLU A 72 5.16 -6.36 -36.30
CA GLU A 72 3.94 -7.15 -36.17
C GLU A 72 3.58 -7.42 -34.71
N GLN A 73 4.57 -7.71 -33.88
CA GLN A 73 4.40 -7.95 -32.44
C GLN A 73 4.04 -6.68 -31.68
N GLU A 74 4.54 -5.53 -32.12
CA GLU A 74 4.25 -4.24 -31.47
C GLU A 74 2.76 -3.89 -31.48
N LYS A 75 2.00 -4.41 -32.43
CA LYS A 75 0.54 -4.23 -32.46
C LYS A 75 -0.14 -4.79 -31.22
N ASN A 76 0.42 -5.85 -30.64
CA ASN A 76 -0.09 -6.49 -29.43
C ASN A 76 0.49 -5.87 -28.15
N TRP A 77 1.59 -5.13 -28.27
CA TRP A 77 2.23 -4.47 -27.14
C TRP A 77 1.37 -3.35 -26.55
N ALA A 78 0.68 -2.61 -27.36
CA ALA A 78 -0.11 -1.45 -26.92
C ALA A 78 -1.15 -1.81 -25.84
N GLY A 79 -1.88 -2.91 -26.03
CA GLY A 79 -2.85 -3.39 -25.05
C GLY A 79 -2.20 -3.84 -23.75
N PHE A 80 -1.11 -4.59 -23.85
CA PHE A 80 -0.34 -5.03 -22.69
C PHE A 80 0.26 -3.82 -21.92
N ASN A 81 0.85 -2.88 -22.64
CA ASN A 81 1.40 -1.65 -22.07
C ASN A 81 0.33 -0.87 -21.28
N SER A 82 -0.85 -0.67 -21.86
CA SER A 82 -1.95 0.01 -21.18
C SER A 82 -2.39 -0.71 -19.92
N ALA A 83 -2.56 -2.02 -19.97
CA ALA A 83 -2.98 -2.82 -18.84
C ALA A 83 -1.95 -2.79 -17.69
N MET A 84 -0.66 -2.90 -18.02
CA MET A 84 0.43 -2.78 -17.06
C MET A 84 0.51 -1.39 -16.44
N HIS A 85 0.33 -0.36 -17.25
CA HIS A 85 0.28 1.03 -16.80
C HIS A 85 -0.85 1.25 -15.78
N TYR A 86 -2.05 0.80 -16.09
CA TYR A 86 -3.20 0.90 -15.18
C TYR A 86 -2.98 0.11 -13.88
N LEU A 87 -2.41 -1.08 -13.95
CA LEU A 87 -2.11 -1.86 -12.74
C LEU A 87 -1.17 -1.08 -11.81
N GLY A 88 -0.12 -0.48 -12.34
CA GLY A 88 0.82 0.32 -11.56
C GLY A 88 0.20 1.60 -10.99
N HIS A 89 -0.49 2.36 -11.81
CA HIS A 89 -1.09 3.64 -11.41
C HIS A 89 -2.26 3.46 -10.45
N ASN A 90 -3.14 2.49 -10.70
CA ASN A 90 -4.22 2.15 -9.78
C ASN A 90 -3.67 1.62 -8.45
N GLY A 91 -2.58 0.87 -8.49
CA GLY A 91 -1.87 0.43 -7.29
C GLY A 91 -1.36 1.58 -6.43
N ALA A 92 -0.81 2.61 -7.07
CA ALA A 92 -0.38 3.83 -6.40
C ALA A 92 -1.56 4.59 -5.76
N ASP A 93 -2.67 4.70 -6.47
CA ASP A 93 -3.89 5.32 -5.95
C ASP A 93 -4.45 4.55 -4.76
N ARG A 94 -4.45 3.23 -4.81
CA ARG A 94 -4.87 2.38 -3.68
C ARG A 94 -3.98 2.60 -2.46
N LEU A 95 -2.67 2.72 -2.65
CA LEU A 95 -1.75 3.02 -1.56
C LEU A 95 -2.06 4.38 -0.92
N ASN A 96 -2.30 5.41 -1.73
CA ASN A 96 -2.68 6.73 -1.24
C ASN A 96 -3.97 6.68 -0.42
N LEU A 97 -4.97 5.91 -0.85
CA LEU A 97 -6.21 5.70 -0.10
C LEU A 97 -5.97 5.01 1.23
N ARG A 98 -5.12 3.98 1.27
CA ARG A 98 -4.74 3.30 2.51
C ARG A 98 -4.08 4.28 3.49
N VAL A 99 -3.14 5.07 3.02
CA VAL A 99 -2.43 6.06 3.84
C VAL A 99 -3.40 7.11 4.36
N ALA A 100 -4.31 7.62 3.53
CA ALA A 100 -5.30 8.59 3.93
C ALA A 100 -6.26 8.03 5.00
N ARG A 101 -6.72 6.79 4.84
CA ARG A 101 -7.59 6.12 5.83
C ARG A 101 -6.88 5.85 7.14
N ALA A 102 -5.61 5.47 7.10
CA ALA A 102 -4.80 5.25 8.29
C ALA A 102 -4.59 6.53 9.11
N LYS A 103 -4.65 7.68 8.47
CA LYS A 103 -4.51 9.00 9.12
C LYS A 103 -5.84 9.62 9.53
N ARG A 104 -6.97 8.98 9.19
CA ARG A 104 -8.29 9.48 9.54
C ARG A 104 -8.47 9.55 11.06
N ASP A 105 -9.18 10.57 11.51
CA ASP A 105 -9.53 10.72 12.91
C ASP A 105 -11.05 10.93 13.06
N PRO A 106 -11.80 10.03 13.69
CA PRO A 106 -11.31 8.75 14.24
C PRO A 106 -10.90 7.74 13.17
N PRO A 107 -9.95 6.84 13.47
CA PRO A 107 -9.57 5.79 12.55
C PRO A 107 -10.72 4.80 12.35
N ASP A 108 -10.75 4.15 11.19
CA ASP A 108 -11.71 3.10 10.89
C ASP A 108 -11.61 1.96 11.91
N ASP A 109 -12.71 1.32 12.25
CA ASP A 109 -12.69 0.13 13.09
C ASP A 109 -12.07 -1.06 12.31
N ILE A 110 -11.71 -2.11 13.04
CA ILE A 110 -11.03 -3.26 12.44
C ILE A 110 -11.89 -3.97 11.38
N ILE A 111 -13.19 -4.02 11.57
CA ILE A 111 -14.09 -4.66 10.60
C ILE A 111 -14.16 -3.84 9.32
N GLU A 112 -14.24 -2.52 9.43
CA GLU A 112 -14.21 -1.62 8.29
C GLU A 112 -12.89 -1.73 7.55
N GLN A 113 -11.76 -1.79 8.26
CA GLN A 113 -10.44 -2.01 7.67
C GLN A 113 -10.37 -3.32 6.88
N MET A 114 -10.91 -4.40 7.43
CA MET A 114 -10.96 -5.70 6.74
C MET A 114 -11.78 -5.64 5.46
N ARG A 115 -12.91 -4.94 5.46
CA ARG A 115 -13.74 -4.75 4.27
C ARG A 115 -13.04 -3.92 3.21
N ASN A 116 -12.38 -2.84 3.62
CA ASN A 116 -11.59 -1.98 2.74
C ASN A 116 -10.44 -2.76 2.10
N GLU A 117 -9.77 -3.58 2.87
CA GLU A 117 -8.68 -4.43 2.38
C GLU A 117 -9.19 -5.44 1.35
N ALA A 118 -10.33 -6.07 1.61
CA ALA A 118 -10.97 -6.95 0.63
C ALA A 118 -11.30 -6.24 -0.67
N GLN A 119 -11.78 -5.01 -0.60
CA GLN A 119 -12.08 -4.21 -1.79
C GLN A 119 -10.80 -3.89 -2.58
N PHE A 120 -9.72 -3.50 -1.92
CA PHE A 120 -8.44 -3.24 -2.57
C PHE A 120 -7.89 -4.48 -3.27
N LEU A 121 -8.02 -5.66 -2.64
CA LEU A 121 -7.61 -6.93 -3.24
C LEU A 121 -8.46 -7.29 -4.46
N ASN A 122 -9.76 -7.05 -4.40
CA ASN A 122 -10.65 -7.27 -5.54
C ASN A 122 -10.30 -6.36 -6.72
N ASP A 123 -10.07 -5.09 -6.45
CA ASP A 123 -9.71 -4.11 -7.48
C ASP A 123 -8.37 -4.48 -8.14
N ARG A 124 -7.41 -4.92 -7.33
CA ARG A 124 -6.13 -5.42 -7.84
C ARG A 124 -6.29 -6.66 -8.69
N ALA A 125 -7.16 -7.59 -8.28
CA ALA A 125 -7.42 -8.80 -9.05
C ALA A 125 -8.01 -8.49 -10.43
N VAL A 126 -8.87 -7.48 -10.53
CA VAL A 126 -9.41 -7.01 -11.82
C VAL A 126 -8.29 -6.47 -12.71
N ASP A 127 -7.43 -5.60 -12.18
CA ASP A 127 -6.30 -5.06 -12.92
C ASP A 127 -5.34 -6.18 -13.38
N GLN A 128 -5.07 -7.13 -12.51
CA GLN A 128 -4.21 -8.28 -12.80
C GLN A 128 -4.79 -9.14 -13.93
N ARG A 129 -6.10 -9.37 -13.91
CA ARG A 129 -6.79 -10.11 -14.97
C ARG A 129 -6.72 -9.37 -16.30
N ASN A 130 -6.88 -8.06 -16.29
CA ASN A 130 -6.77 -7.23 -17.49
C ASN A 130 -5.36 -7.33 -18.10
N VAL A 131 -4.32 -7.39 -17.26
CA VAL A 131 -2.95 -7.63 -17.71
C VAL A 131 -2.83 -9.00 -18.39
N ALA A 132 -3.37 -10.05 -17.78
CA ALA A 132 -3.35 -11.39 -18.34
C ALA A 132 -4.06 -11.46 -19.70
N ASP A 133 -5.24 -10.85 -19.79
CA ASP A 133 -6.03 -10.82 -21.02
C ASP A 133 -5.30 -10.08 -22.14
N ALA A 134 -4.67 -8.95 -21.82
CA ALA A 134 -3.87 -8.19 -22.79
C ALA A 134 -2.55 -8.88 -23.14
N ALA A 135 -1.99 -9.66 -22.22
CA ALA A 135 -0.75 -10.42 -22.44
C ALA A 135 -0.96 -11.61 -23.39
N GLU A 136 -2.14 -12.18 -23.43
CA GLU A 136 -2.41 -13.39 -24.21
C GLU A 136 -2.08 -13.23 -25.70
N PRO A 137 -2.60 -12.23 -26.44
CA PRO A 137 -2.24 -12.05 -27.85
C PRO A 137 -0.77 -11.67 -28.04
N LEU A 138 -0.20 -10.90 -27.14
CA LEU A 138 1.22 -10.58 -27.18
C LEU A 138 2.07 -11.84 -27.07
N PHE A 139 1.83 -12.63 -26.03
CA PHE A 139 2.57 -13.87 -25.78
C PHE A 139 2.47 -14.87 -26.93
N ALA A 140 1.28 -15.00 -27.51
CA ALA A 140 1.06 -15.86 -28.66
C ALA A 140 1.90 -15.44 -29.88
N SER A 141 2.21 -14.16 -30.02
CA SER A 141 3.02 -13.63 -31.12
C SER A 141 4.53 -13.77 -30.94
N LEU A 142 4.98 -14.09 -29.73
CA LEU A 142 6.40 -14.17 -29.39
C LEU A 142 7.02 -15.48 -29.89
N ASP A 143 8.31 -15.44 -30.25
CA ASP A 143 9.08 -16.65 -30.49
C ASP A 143 9.50 -17.34 -29.17
N GLY A 144 10.13 -18.51 -29.25
CA GLY A 144 10.52 -19.26 -28.05
C GLY A 144 11.46 -18.52 -27.13
N LYS A 145 12.37 -17.73 -27.66
CA LYS A 145 13.35 -16.95 -26.92
C LYS A 145 12.67 -15.75 -26.21
N GLN A 146 11.83 -15.04 -26.92
CA GLN A 146 11.05 -13.95 -26.38
C GLN A 146 10.08 -14.44 -25.30
N LYS A 147 9.44 -15.59 -25.49
CA LYS A 147 8.58 -16.20 -24.47
C LYS A 147 9.31 -16.47 -23.16
N ALA A 148 10.55 -16.98 -23.26
CA ALA A 148 11.37 -17.23 -22.08
C ALA A 148 11.68 -15.93 -21.32
N VAL A 149 12.01 -14.85 -22.02
CA VAL A 149 12.24 -13.52 -21.44
C VAL A 149 10.97 -13.00 -20.78
N PHE A 150 9.84 -13.09 -21.47
CA PHE A 150 8.54 -12.63 -20.94
C PHE A 150 8.17 -13.37 -19.66
N ILE A 151 8.28 -14.68 -19.63
CA ILE A 151 8.00 -15.50 -18.45
C ILE A 151 8.88 -15.06 -17.29
N GLN A 152 10.17 -14.90 -17.49
CA GLN A 152 11.10 -14.49 -16.44
C GLN A 152 10.74 -13.12 -15.89
N GLU A 153 10.40 -12.17 -16.74
CA GLU A 153 10.01 -10.83 -16.32
C GLU A 153 8.70 -10.83 -15.50
N MET A 154 7.71 -11.62 -15.91
CA MET A 154 6.46 -11.75 -15.17
C MET A 154 6.67 -12.40 -13.80
N VAL A 155 7.52 -13.39 -13.70
CA VAL A 155 7.89 -14.04 -12.43
C VAL A 155 8.59 -13.03 -11.53
N ASN A 156 9.54 -12.28 -12.04
CA ASN A 156 10.26 -11.26 -11.27
C ASN A 156 9.31 -10.19 -10.73
N LEU A 157 8.38 -9.70 -11.54
CA LEU A 157 7.39 -8.71 -11.12
C LEU A 157 6.44 -9.27 -10.04
N SER A 158 6.10 -10.54 -10.13
CA SER A 158 5.27 -11.22 -9.12
C SER A 158 5.97 -11.22 -7.76
N HIS A 159 7.24 -11.58 -7.71
CA HIS A 159 8.04 -11.55 -6.48
C HIS A 159 8.19 -10.13 -5.90
N GLU A 160 8.47 -9.15 -6.74
CA GLU A 160 8.58 -7.75 -6.32
C GLU A 160 7.31 -7.22 -5.67
N ARG A 161 6.16 -7.73 -6.09
CA ARG A 161 4.84 -7.30 -5.58
C ARG A 161 4.35 -8.10 -4.37
N GLY A 162 5.10 -9.08 -3.92
CA GLY A 162 4.69 -9.95 -2.81
C GLY A 162 3.44 -10.77 -3.14
N LEU A 163 3.38 -11.28 -4.36
CA LEU A 163 2.29 -12.10 -4.88
C LEU A 163 2.58 -13.60 -4.80
N ASP A 164 3.48 -13.99 -3.94
CA ASP A 164 3.87 -15.39 -3.74
C ASP A 164 2.80 -16.17 -3.00
#